data_4602d061d8497b1ef737a27402fedde0
#
_entry.id   4602d061d8497b1ef737a27402fedde0
#
_cell.length_a   1.000
_cell.length_b   1.000
_cell.length_c   1.000
_cell.angle_alpha   90.00
_cell.angle_beta   90.00
_cell.angle_gamma   90.00
#
_symmetry.space_group_name_H-M   'P 1'
#
loop_
_entity.id
_entity.type
_entity.pdbx_description
1 polymer ?
#
loop_
_entity_poly.entity_id
_entity_poly.type
_entity_poly.pdbx_seq_one_letter_code
_entity_poly.pdbx_strand_id
1 'polypeptide(L)'
;VRLKPELGGGSLWDVGVYPLSFAQYVFGGPPEWVFGHSRAGASGVDVGFSGLLSYAGGGMAQISSSFDLPWYTHVDVLGERGRLVLNRPFTGLVPGERRLLFVDADDRAEQVPVEEQELYAGEVEDMHAAILDGAPTYLSLDETRNHVRTALALYESARRGERVYVAEVKD
;
A
#
# COMPACT_ATOMS: atom_id res chain seq x y z
N VAL A 1 -12.82 -10.88 12.64
CA VAL A 1 -12.96 -9.65 11.85
C VAL A 1 -12.58 -9.94 10.41
N ARG A 2 -11.34 -10.37 10.13
CA ARG A 2 -10.72 -10.51 8.81
C ARG A 2 -11.54 -11.30 7.77
N LEU A 3 -12.26 -12.34 8.19
CA LEU A 3 -13.05 -13.22 7.32
C LEU A 3 -14.56 -13.00 7.46
N LYS A 4 -15.00 -11.89 8.04
CA LYS A 4 -16.42 -11.57 8.28
C LYS A 4 -16.86 -10.44 7.35
N PRO A 5 -17.72 -10.73 6.33
CA PRO A 5 -18.19 -9.72 5.40
C PRO A 5 -18.91 -8.55 6.10
N GLU A 6 -19.72 -8.85 7.12
CA GLU A 6 -20.48 -7.87 7.90
C GLU A 6 -19.62 -6.89 8.72
N LEU A 7 -18.32 -7.18 8.87
CA LEU A 7 -17.35 -6.33 9.56
C LEU A 7 -16.32 -5.73 8.60
N GLY A 8 -16.58 -5.75 7.30
CA GLY A 8 -15.65 -5.23 6.29
C GLY A 8 -14.39 -6.08 6.13
N GLY A 9 -14.50 -7.42 6.29
CA GLY A 9 -13.38 -8.33 6.08
C GLY A 9 -12.88 -8.36 4.64
N GLY A 10 -11.70 -8.94 4.43
CA GLY A 10 -11.05 -9.08 3.14
C GLY A 10 -9.56 -8.77 3.19
N SER A 11 -8.77 -9.46 2.36
CA SER A 11 -7.32 -9.30 2.37
C SER A 11 -6.87 -7.93 1.87
N LEU A 12 -7.61 -7.34 0.91
CA LEU A 12 -7.31 -5.98 0.44
C LEU A 12 -7.52 -4.96 1.57
N TRP A 13 -8.64 -5.02 2.31
CA TRP A 13 -8.92 -4.08 3.41
C TRP A 13 -7.99 -4.24 4.61
N ASP A 14 -7.60 -5.48 4.95
CA ASP A 14 -6.80 -5.73 6.16
C ASP A 14 -5.30 -5.55 5.94
N VAL A 15 -4.76 -6.10 4.84
CA VAL A 15 -3.32 -6.09 4.57
C VAL A 15 -2.94 -5.48 3.21
N GLY A 16 -3.84 -5.44 2.25
CA GLY A 16 -3.60 -4.82 0.93
C GLY A 16 -3.56 -3.29 0.97
N VAL A 17 -4.14 -2.67 1.99
CA VAL A 17 -4.07 -1.22 2.21
C VAL A 17 -2.65 -0.73 2.43
N TYR A 18 -1.73 -1.53 2.97
CA TYR A 18 -0.33 -1.16 3.17
C TYR A 18 0.43 -0.94 1.85
N PRO A 19 0.50 -1.93 0.92
CA PRO A 19 1.13 -1.69 -0.37
C PRO A 19 0.39 -0.65 -1.22
N LEU A 20 -0.93 -0.52 -1.08
CA LEU A 20 -1.71 0.53 -1.73
C LEU A 20 -1.28 1.92 -1.26
N SER A 21 -1.23 2.14 0.05
CA SER A 21 -0.79 3.39 0.67
C SER A 21 0.64 3.73 0.27
N PHE A 22 1.53 2.74 0.29
CA PHE A 22 2.92 2.92 -0.11
C PHE A 22 3.05 3.33 -1.60
N ALA A 23 2.28 2.72 -2.49
CA ALA A 23 2.26 3.11 -3.89
C ALA A 23 1.81 4.56 -4.08
N GLN A 24 0.74 4.98 -3.40
CA GLN A 24 0.27 6.37 -3.44
C GLN A 24 1.29 7.36 -2.86
N TYR A 25 2.02 6.95 -1.81
CA TYR A 25 3.12 7.74 -1.25
C TYR A 25 4.24 7.94 -2.27
N VAL A 26 4.68 6.87 -2.94
CA VAL A 26 5.76 6.93 -3.95
C VAL A 26 5.38 7.81 -5.14
N PHE A 27 4.13 7.74 -5.61
CA PHE A 27 3.65 8.51 -6.76
C PHE A 27 3.06 9.87 -6.40
N GLY A 28 2.94 10.21 -5.11
CA GLY A 28 2.45 11.49 -4.64
C GLY A 28 0.94 11.71 -4.81
N GLY A 29 0.15 10.65 -4.90
CA GLY A 29 -1.30 10.75 -5.00
C GLY A 29 -1.99 9.49 -5.51
N PRO A 30 -3.30 9.56 -5.79
CA PRO A 30 -4.07 8.42 -6.26
C PRO A 30 -3.73 8.05 -7.71
N PRO A 31 -3.90 6.79 -8.12
CA PRO A 31 -3.81 6.40 -9.51
C PRO A 31 -4.97 6.96 -10.34
N GLU A 32 -4.77 7.10 -11.64
CA GLU A 32 -5.83 7.48 -12.58
C GLU A 32 -6.85 6.35 -12.73
N TRP A 33 -6.36 5.13 -12.90
CA TRP A 33 -7.20 3.94 -13.01
C TRP A 33 -6.52 2.73 -12.37
N VAL A 34 -7.35 1.74 -12.06
CA VAL A 34 -6.91 0.49 -11.46
C VAL A 34 -7.51 -0.72 -12.18
N PHE A 35 -6.82 -1.85 -12.09
CA PHE A 35 -7.36 -3.16 -12.46
C PHE A 35 -7.14 -4.13 -11.29
N GLY A 36 -8.21 -4.73 -10.79
CA GLY A 36 -8.20 -5.64 -9.65
C GLY A 36 -8.62 -7.06 -10.03
N HIS A 37 -8.05 -8.03 -9.32
CA HIS A 37 -8.48 -9.42 -9.34
C HIS A 37 -8.51 -9.96 -7.92
N SER A 38 -9.63 -10.58 -7.53
CA SER A 38 -9.81 -11.12 -6.19
C SER A 38 -10.12 -12.61 -6.22
N ARG A 39 -9.67 -13.32 -5.21
CA ARG A 39 -10.02 -14.71 -4.95
C ARG A 39 -10.80 -14.78 -3.63
N ALA A 40 -12.07 -15.13 -3.74
CA ALA A 40 -12.96 -15.24 -2.59
C ALA A 40 -12.66 -16.52 -1.77
N GLY A 41 -12.73 -16.39 -0.44
CA GLY A 41 -12.72 -17.50 0.49
C GLY A 41 -14.13 -18.04 0.78
N ALA A 42 -14.22 -19.02 1.68
CA ALA A 42 -15.49 -19.68 2.03
C ALA A 42 -16.55 -18.72 2.61
N SER A 43 -16.13 -17.61 3.22
CA SER A 43 -17.05 -16.60 3.78
C SER A 43 -17.50 -15.55 2.77
N GLY A 44 -16.97 -15.59 1.53
CA GLY A 44 -17.31 -14.63 0.49
C GLY A 44 -16.39 -13.38 0.45
N VAL A 45 -15.56 -13.14 1.47
CA VAL A 45 -14.54 -12.08 1.40
C VAL A 45 -13.34 -12.53 0.57
N ASP A 46 -12.58 -11.60 0.03
CA ASP A 46 -11.33 -11.92 -0.63
C ASP A 46 -10.29 -12.44 0.38
N VAL A 47 -9.73 -13.59 0.09
CA VAL A 47 -8.59 -14.18 0.82
C VAL A 47 -7.28 -14.00 0.06
N GLY A 48 -7.35 -13.52 -1.15
CA GLY A 48 -6.24 -13.10 -1.97
C GLY A 48 -6.67 -12.02 -2.94
N PHE A 49 -5.87 -10.99 -3.11
CA PHE A 49 -6.12 -9.87 -4.00
C PHE A 49 -4.85 -9.48 -4.75
N SER A 50 -4.99 -9.11 -6.02
CA SER A 50 -3.93 -8.51 -6.83
C SER A 50 -4.47 -7.29 -7.56
N GLY A 51 -3.69 -6.22 -7.61
CA GLY A 51 -4.06 -4.97 -8.26
C GLY A 51 -2.95 -4.40 -9.12
N LEU A 52 -3.33 -3.82 -10.25
CA LEU A 52 -2.51 -2.96 -11.09
C LEU A 52 -3.04 -1.54 -10.94
N LEU A 53 -2.15 -0.59 -10.68
CA LEU A 53 -2.46 0.83 -10.52
C LEU A 53 -1.68 1.61 -11.57
N SER A 54 -2.36 2.50 -12.29
CA SER A 54 -1.74 3.37 -13.31
C SER A 54 -1.82 4.82 -12.89
N TYR A 55 -0.69 5.49 -12.91
CA TYR A 55 -0.54 6.87 -12.47
C TYR A 55 -0.30 7.83 -13.64
N ALA A 56 -0.60 9.10 -13.45
CA ALA A 56 -0.26 10.15 -14.40
C ALA A 56 1.24 10.12 -14.74
N GLY A 57 1.57 10.39 -16.01
CA GLY A 57 2.96 10.33 -16.46
C GLY A 57 3.50 8.93 -16.76
N GLY A 58 2.64 7.90 -16.72
CA GLY A 58 2.97 6.53 -17.13
C GLY A 58 3.55 5.65 -16.01
N GLY A 59 3.58 6.13 -14.78
CA GLY A 59 3.97 5.32 -13.62
C GLY A 59 2.97 4.18 -13.39
N MET A 60 3.47 3.03 -12.91
CA MET A 60 2.64 1.86 -12.61
C MET A 60 3.07 1.22 -11.29
N ALA A 61 2.10 0.70 -10.54
CA ALA A 61 2.36 -0.16 -9.40
C ALA A 61 1.57 -1.46 -9.49
N GLN A 62 2.14 -2.51 -8.94
CA GLN A 62 1.48 -3.80 -8.74
C GLN A 62 1.43 -4.07 -7.24
N ILE A 63 0.27 -4.45 -6.74
CA ILE A 63 0.07 -4.80 -5.33
C ILE A 63 -0.52 -6.20 -5.21
N SER A 64 -0.22 -6.87 -4.12
CA SER A 64 -0.87 -8.13 -3.77
C SER A 64 -1.05 -8.27 -2.27
N SER A 65 -2.08 -9.01 -1.86
CA SER A 65 -2.33 -9.37 -0.47
C SER A 65 -2.93 -10.77 -0.38
N SER A 66 -2.67 -11.48 0.71
CA SER A 66 -3.27 -12.80 0.93
C SER A 66 -3.32 -13.15 2.41
N PHE A 67 -4.35 -13.95 2.79
CA PHE A 67 -4.48 -14.55 4.12
C PHE A 67 -4.03 -16.01 4.19
N ASP A 68 -3.91 -16.68 3.06
CA ASP A 68 -3.72 -18.13 2.97
C ASP A 68 -2.43 -18.55 2.22
N LEU A 69 -1.56 -17.59 1.92
CA LEU A 69 -0.21 -17.84 1.44
C LEU A 69 0.81 -17.73 2.58
N PRO A 70 1.98 -18.36 2.44
CA PRO A 70 3.09 -18.17 3.37
C PRO A 70 3.39 -16.68 3.56
N TRP A 71 3.71 -16.29 4.79
CA TRP A 71 4.03 -14.92 5.09
C TRP A 71 5.26 -14.44 4.30
N TYR A 72 5.04 -13.43 3.47
CA TYR A 72 6.07 -12.80 2.66
C TYR A 72 5.67 -11.34 2.39
N THR A 73 6.59 -10.42 2.59
CA THR A 73 6.37 -9.01 2.26
C THR A 73 7.66 -8.37 1.78
N HIS A 74 7.59 -7.64 0.67
CA HIS A 74 8.69 -6.87 0.11
C HIS A 74 8.13 -5.74 -0.75
N VAL A 75 8.96 -4.77 -1.05
CA VAL A 75 8.68 -3.71 -2.03
C VAL A 75 9.92 -3.51 -2.90
N ASP A 76 9.69 -3.42 -4.20
CA ASP A 76 10.65 -2.93 -5.18
C ASP A 76 10.11 -1.64 -5.81
N VAL A 77 10.90 -0.57 -5.78
CA VAL A 77 10.60 0.68 -6.48
C VAL A 77 11.63 0.86 -7.60
N LEU A 78 11.17 0.74 -8.82
CA LEU A 78 12.02 0.85 -10.02
C LEU A 78 11.97 2.27 -10.57
N GLY A 79 13.11 2.87 -10.80
CA GLY A 79 13.28 4.20 -11.39
C GLY A 79 14.39 4.21 -12.45
N GLU A 80 14.57 5.33 -13.12
CA GLU A 80 15.54 5.48 -14.22
C GLU A 80 17.01 5.26 -13.79
N ARG A 81 17.34 5.51 -12.52
CA ARG A 81 18.70 5.42 -12.00
C ARG A 81 19.01 4.12 -11.29
N GLY A 82 18.04 3.22 -11.14
CA GLY A 82 18.18 1.99 -10.38
C GLY A 82 16.87 1.64 -9.65
N ARG A 83 16.99 0.79 -8.67
CA ARG A 83 15.83 0.35 -7.86
C ARG A 83 16.11 0.43 -6.36
N LEU A 84 15.07 0.70 -5.59
CA LEU A 84 15.05 0.55 -4.14
C LEU A 84 14.36 -0.76 -3.78
N VAL A 85 15.01 -1.56 -2.96
CA VAL A 85 14.50 -2.85 -2.48
C VAL A 85 14.28 -2.76 -0.98
N LEU A 86 13.05 -2.94 -0.55
CA LEU A 86 12.69 -2.98 0.86
C LEU A 86 12.26 -4.40 1.24
N ASN A 87 12.99 -5.02 2.14
CA ASN A 87 12.54 -6.24 2.75
C ASN A 87 11.65 -5.93 3.97
N ARG A 88 10.63 -6.73 4.19
CA ARG A 88 9.74 -6.63 5.36
C ARG A 88 9.21 -5.20 5.66
N PRO A 89 8.65 -4.44 4.67
CA PRO A 89 8.28 -3.03 4.81
C PRO A 89 7.12 -2.90 5.73
N PHE A 90 6.28 -3.49 6.19
CA PHE A 90 5.07 -3.17 6.96
C PHE A 90 4.95 -3.98 8.26
N THR A 91 6.05 -4.33 8.86
CA THR A 91 6.03 -5.20 10.03
C THR A 91 6.85 -4.62 11.17
N GLY A 92 6.37 -4.80 12.39
CA GLY A 92 7.18 -4.63 13.59
C GLY A 92 8.32 -5.63 13.54
N LEU A 93 9.54 -5.20 13.84
CA LEU A 93 10.73 -5.96 13.57
C LEU A 93 11.58 -6.15 14.80
N VAL A 94 12.25 -7.28 14.78
CA VAL A 94 13.49 -7.42 15.52
C VAL A 94 14.50 -6.43 14.93
N PRO A 95 15.21 -5.65 15.76
CA PRO A 95 16.24 -4.73 15.30
C PRO A 95 17.21 -5.36 14.30
N GLY A 96 17.55 -4.63 13.24
CA GLY A 96 18.46 -5.08 12.19
C GLY A 96 17.85 -5.98 11.10
N GLU A 97 16.58 -6.36 11.18
CA GLU A 97 15.93 -7.16 10.14
C GLU A 97 15.43 -6.32 8.94
N ARG A 98 15.17 -5.04 9.15
CA ARG A 98 14.72 -4.11 8.10
C ARG A 98 15.93 -3.68 7.26
N ARG A 99 15.82 -3.83 5.95
CA ARG A 99 16.88 -3.41 5.02
C ARG A 99 16.27 -2.62 3.88
N LEU A 100 16.91 -1.49 3.57
CA LEU A 100 16.68 -0.71 2.36
C LEU A 100 17.96 -0.77 1.54
N LEU A 101 17.86 -1.30 0.33
CA LEU A 101 18.96 -1.39 -0.60
C LEU A 101 18.67 -0.48 -1.80
N PHE A 102 19.67 0.30 -2.20
CA PHE A 102 19.70 0.89 -3.53
C PHE A 102 20.54 0.01 -4.45
N VAL A 103 19.98 -0.37 -5.59
CA VAL A 103 20.68 -1.15 -6.61
C VAL A 103 20.75 -0.30 -7.87
N ASP A 104 21.96 0.05 -8.30
CA ASP A 104 22.18 0.90 -9.47
C ASP A 104 21.98 0.17 -10.82
N ALA A 105 22.19 0.87 -11.93
CA ALA A 105 22.04 0.32 -13.27
C ALA A 105 23.08 -0.76 -13.62
N ASP A 106 24.19 -0.83 -12.88
CA ASP A 106 25.24 -1.84 -13.04
C ASP A 106 25.05 -3.04 -12.09
N ASP A 107 23.88 -3.15 -11.44
CA ASP A 107 23.49 -4.17 -10.44
C ASP A 107 24.38 -4.16 -9.18
N ARG A 108 24.96 -3.00 -8.84
CA ARG A 108 25.68 -2.82 -7.59
C ARG A 108 24.72 -2.42 -6.49
N ALA A 109 24.70 -3.18 -5.40
CA ALA A 109 23.81 -2.95 -4.27
C ALA A 109 24.55 -2.20 -3.15
N GLU A 110 23.91 -1.15 -2.66
CA GLU A 110 24.34 -0.38 -1.49
C GLU A 110 23.23 -0.37 -0.44
N GLN A 111 23.58 -0.60 0.82
CA GLN A 111 22.61 -0.48 1.90
C GLN A 111 22.40 0.99 2.25
N VAL A 112 21.15 1.45 2.16
CA VAL A 112 20.77 2.78 2.60
C VAL A 112 20.54 2.73 4.12
N PRO A 113 21.23 3.56 4.91
CA PRO A 113 20.99 3.63 6.35
C PRO A 113 19.56 4.07 6.64
N VAL A 114 18.89 3.36 7.54
CA VAL A 114 17.55 3.71 8.03
C VAL A 114 17.61 3.76 9.54
N GLU A 115 17.14 4.85 10.12
CA GLU A 115 17.02 4.95 11.57
C GLU A 115 15.99 3.93 12.08
N GLU A 116 16.36 3.22 13.14
CA GLU A 116 15.43 2.33 13.83
C GLU A 116 14.46 3.16 14.65
N GLN A 117 13.18 3.00 14.37
CA GLN A 117 12.11 3.68 15.09
C GLN A 117 11.00 2.69 15.41
N GLU A 118 10.35 2.89 16.54
CA GLU A 118 9.16 2.13 16.91
C GLU A 118 8.07 2.30 15.83
N LEU A 119 7.40 1.19 15.50
CA LEU A 119 6.50 1.11 14.35
C LEU A 119 5.40 2.20 14.35
N TYR A 120 4.87 2.54 15.51
CA TYR A 120 3.76 3.50 15.65
C TYR A 120 4.18 4.86 16.24
N ALA A 121 5.48 5.10 16.46
CA ALA A 121 5.96 6.33 17.05
C ALA A 121 5.59 7.56 16.21
N GLY A 122 5.78 7.47 14.90
CA GLY A 122 5.45 8.57 13.98
C GLY A 122 3.97 8.97 13.99
N GLU A 123 3.06 8.00 14.10
CA GLU A 123 1.61 8.27 14.19
C GLU A 123 1.26 9.01 15.48
N VAL A 124 1.88 8.63 16.60
CA VAL A 124 1.66 9.27 17.90
C VAL A 124 2.25 10.68 17.90
N GLU A 125 3.45 10.86 17.38
CA GLU A 125 4.13 12.15 17.28
C GLU A 125 3.36 13.13 16.38
N ASP A 126 2.89 12.67 15.22
CA ASP A 126 2.08 13.46 14.29
C ASP A 126 0.78 13.94 14.95
N MET A 127 0.08 13.04 15.64
CA MET A 127 -1.14 13.39 16.36
C MET A 127 -0.87 14.35 17.53
N HIS A 128 0.23 14.18 18.27
CA HIS A 128 0.64 15.10 19.32
C HIS A 128 0.88 16.51 18.75
N ALA A 129 1.65 16.63 17.67
CA ALA A 129 1.93 17.90 17.04
C ALA A 129 0.63 18.57 16.53
N ALA A 130 -0.29 17.79 15.95
CA ALA A 130 -1.56 18.31 15.48
C ALA A 130 -2.45 18.85 16.63
N ILE A 131 -2.52 18.14 17.75
CA ILE A 131 -3.39 18.51 18.88
C ILE A 131 -2.78 19.62 19.72
N LEU A 132 -1.47 19.53 20.04
CA LEU A 132 -0.81 20.43 20.99
C LEU A 132 -0.28 21.70 20.34
N ASP A 133 0.22 21.59 19.10
CA ASP A 133 0.91 22.67 18.42
C ASP A 133 0.10 23.25 17.24
N GLY A 134 -1.05 22.63 16.91
CA GLY A 134 -1.86 23.03 15.75
C GLY A 134 -1.18 22.75 14.41
N ALA A 135 -0.20 21.86 14.36
CA ALA A 135 0.47 21.46 13.13
C ALA A 135 -0.50 20.71 12.19
N PRO A 136 -0.33 20.82 10.86
CA PRO A 136 -1.08 19.97 9.93
C PRO A 136 -0.65 18.51 10.12
N THR A 137 -1.59 17.58 10.06
CA THR A 137 -1.28 16.15 10.08
C THR A 137 -0.49 15.74 8.83
N TYR A 138 0.40 14.78 8.97
CA TYR A 138 1.20 14.24 7.87
C TYR A 138 0.32 13.65 6.76
N LEU A 139 -0.71 12.89 7.13
CA LEU A 139 -1.75 12.43 6.21
C LEU A 139 -2.99 13.32 6.31
N SER A 140 -3.36 13.95 5.20
CA SER A 140 -4.58 14.74 5.09
C SER A 140 -5.83 13.83 4.96
N LEU A 141 -7.01 14.41 5.26
CA LEU A 141 -8.27 13.72 5.00
C LEU A 141 -8.50 13.43 3.52
N ASP A 142 -7.99 14.25 2.62
CA ASP A 142 -8.11 14.03 1.18
C ASP A 142 -7.25 12.85 0.72
N GLU A 143 -6.04 12.69 1.25
CA GLU A 143 -5.22 11.50 1.02
C GLU A 143 -5.90 10.24 1.55
N THR A 144 -6.47 10.30 2.76
CA THR A 144 -7.24 9.18 3.33
C THR A 144 -8.43 8.81 2.46
N ARG A 145 -9.20 9.79 1.96
CA ARG A 145 -10.30 9.54 1.01
C ARG A 145 -9.81 8.91 -0.29
N ASN A 146 -8.69 9.37 -0.82
CA ASN A 146 -8.09 8.79 -2.03
C ASN A 146 -7.68 7.33 -1.83
N HIS A 147 -7.17 6.96 -0.65
CA HIS A 147 -6.89 5.56 -0.30
C HIS A 147 -8.16 4.72 -0.34
N VAL A 148 -9.22 5.18 0.32
CA VAL A 148 -10.51 4.48 0.35
C VAL A 148 -11.11 4.34 -1.05
N ARG A 149 -11.15 5.43 -1.83
CA ARG A 149 -11.64 5.40 -3.22
C ARG A 149 -10.86 4.42 -4.09
N THR A 150 -9.54 4.39 -3.94
CA THR A 150 -8.69 3.48 -4.71
C THR A 150 -8.97 2.02 -4.35
N ALA A 151 -9.16 1.70 -3.06
CA ALA A 151 -9.55 0.37 -2.63
C ALA A 151 -10.93 -0.04 -3.16
N LEU A 152 -11.91 0.87 -3.11
CA LEU A 152 -13.25 0.65 -3.70
C LEU A 152 -13.19 0.46 -5.22
N ALA A 153 -12.37 1.25 -5.92
CA ALA A 153 -12.14 1.10 -7.36
C ALA A 153 -11.55 -0.27 -7.70
N LEU A 154 -10.61 -0.76 -6.89
CA LEU A 154 -10.01 -2.09 -7.05
C LEU A 154 -11.05 -3.21 -6.88
N TYR A 155 -11.92 -3.12 -5.87
CA TYR A 155 -13.02 -4.08 -5.70
C TYR A 155 -14.00 -4.03 -6.86
N GLU A 156 -14.38 -2.82 -7.29
CA GLU A 156 -15.29 -2.66 -8.43
C GLU A 156 -14.68 -3.20 -9.73
N SER A 157 -13.39 -2.97 -9.95
CA SER A 157 -12.66 -3.54 -11.07
C SER A 157 -12.63 -5.08 -11.02
N ALA A 158 -12.34 -5.65 -9.85
CA ALA A 158 -12.35 -7.11 -9.67
C ALA A 158 -13.74 -7.72 -9.94
N ARG A 159 -14.82 -7.01 -9.56
CA ARG A 159 -16.20 -7.43 -9.81
C ARG A 159 -16.59 -7.37 -11.29
N ARG A 160 -16.12 -6.32 -12.01
CA ARG A 160 -16.44 -6.11 -13.44
C ARG A 160 -15.52 -6.89 -14.37
N GLY A 161 -14.29 -7.21 -13.95
CA GLY A 161 -13.25 -7.77 -14.80
C GLY A 161 -12.67 -6.76 -15.81
N GLU A 162 -12.74 -5.46 -15.49
CA GLU A 162 -12.26 -4.37 -16.33
C GLU A 162 -11.58 -3.28 -15.49
N ARG A 163 -10.83 -2.38 -16.16
CA ARG A 163 -10.26 -1.22 -15.47
C ARG A 163 -11.34 -0.26 -15.00
N VAL A 164 -11.10 0.38 -13.85
CA VAL A 164 -11.97 1.41 -13.26
C VAL A 164 -11.15 2.67 -13.01
N TYR A 165 -11.68 3.83 -13.42
CA TYR A 165 -11.08 5.13 -13.12
C TYR A 165 -11.45 5.53 -11.69
N VAL A 166 -10.43 5.89 -10.90
CA VAL A 166 -10.62 6.20 -9.47
C VAL A 166 -11.54 7.41 -9.26
N ALA A 167 -11.47 8.41 -10.15
CA ALA A 167 -12.33 9.58 -10.10
C ALA A 167 -13.83 9.30 -10.34
N GLU A 168 -14.18 8.14 -10.91
CA GLU A 168 -15.57 7.73 -11.16
C GLU A 168 -16.22 7.06 -9.94
N VAL A 169 -15.42 6.66 -8.94
CA VAL A 169 -15.91 6.04 -7.71
C VAL A 169 -16.48 7.11 -6.80
N LYS A 170 -17.76 6.98 -6.46
CA LYS A 170 -18.44 7.88 -5.52
C LYS A 170 -18.09 7.52 -4.08
N ASP A 171 -18.06 8.53 -3.23
CA ASP A 171 -17.91 8.38 -1.77
C ASP A 171 -19.11 7.66 -1.16
#